data_fc98c8370cb7b5448ae5516952a20c7b
#
_entry.id   fc98c8370cb7b5448ae5516952a20c7b
#
_cell.length_a   1.000
_cell.length_b   1.000
_cell.length_c   1.000
_cell.angle_alpha   90.00
_cell.angle_beta   90.00
_cell.angle_gamma   90.00
#
_symmetry.space_group_name_H-M   'P 1'
#
loop_
_entity.id
_entity.type
_entity.pdbx_description
1 polymer ?
#
loop_
_entity_poly.entity_id
_entity_poly.type
_entity_poly.pdbx_seq_one_letter_code
_entity_poly.pdbx_strand_id
1 'polypeptide(L)'
;RIHHRSNQMSGGQQQRVGIARAFVTRPEVVFADEPTGNLDSKTTKEVMHMIRGFAKRFHQTIVLVSHDPEMTEYADRIVTLIDGRIVSNVENQVKAEIDAAPYIE
;
A
#
# COMPACT_ATOMS: atom_id res chain seq x y z
N ARG A 1 19.32 20.77 -5.65
CA ARG A 1 18.04 21.39 -5.51
C ARG A 1 16.92 20.40 -5.27
N ILE A 2 16.94 19.31 -5.95
CA ILE A 2 15.94 18.28 -5.73
C ILE A 2 16.08 17.70 -4.33
N HIS A 3 17.28 17.51 -3.86
CA HIS A 3 17.48 17.01 -2.50
C HIS A 3 16.97 18.01 -1.47
N HIS A 4 17.09 19.28 -1.76
CA HIS A 4 16.57 20.31 -0.89
C HIS A 4 15.05 20.20 -0.79
N ARG A 5 14.40 19.92 -1.91
CA ARG A 5 12.97 19.73 -1.93
C ARG A 5 12.52 18.53 -1.13
N SER A 6 13.28 17.45 -1.18
CA SER A 6 12.95 16.28 -0.40
C SER A 6 12.81 16.58 1.08
N ASN A 7 13.65 17.46 1.58
CA ASN A 7 13.61 17.83 2.98
C ASN A 7 12.35 18.61 3.35
N GLN A 8 11.68 19.17 2.37
CA GLN A 8 10.49 19.97 2.60
C GLN A 8 9.20 19.24 2.34
N MET A 9 9.29 18.00 1.79
CA MET A 9 8.10 17.24 1.53
C MET A 9 7.54 16.63 2.81
N SER A 10 6.22 16.55 2.90
CA SER A 10 5.56 15.84 4.00
C SER A 10 5.84 14.35 3.92
N GLY A 11 5.60 13.65 5.05
CA GLY A 11 5.75 12.20 5.07
C GLY A 11 4.92 11.51 4.00
N GLY A 12 3.68 11.98 3.79
CA GLY A 12 2.81 11.42 2.79
C GLY A 12 3.31 11.66 1.37
N GLN A 13 3.86 12.85 1.11
CA GLN A 13 4.40 13.15 -0.21
C GLN A 13 5.63 12.30 -0.50
N GLN A 14 6.50 12.14 0.47
CA GLN A 14 7.69 11.29 0.31
C GLN A 14 7.29 9.85 0.05
N GLN A 15 6.28 9.38 0.75
CA GLN A 15 5.81 8.03 0.59
C GLN A 15 5.23 7.81 -0.81
N ARG A 16 4.45 8.76 -1.30
CA ARG A 16 3.88 8.66 -2.64
C ARG A 16 4.95 8.64 -3.72
N VAL A 17 5.99 9.43 -3.57
CA VAL A 17 7.10 9.44 -4.52
C VAL A 17 7.82 8.08 -4.51
N GLY A 18 8.08 7.54 -3.33
CA GLY A 18 8.73 6.23 -3.22
C GLY A 18 7.91 5.13 -3.85
N ILE A 19 6.60 5.16 -3.62
CA ILE A 19 5.69 4.17 -4.19
C ILE A 19 5.67 4.28 -5.71
N ALA A 20 5.55 5.50 -6.23
CA ALA A 20 5.53 5.70 -7.67
C ALA A 20 6.81 5.16 -8.32
N ARG A 21 7.96 5.37 -7.68
CA ARG A 21 9.22 4.85 -8.21
C ARG A 21 9.23 3.33 -8.26
N ALA A 22 8.65 2.69 -7.25
CA ALA A 22 8.57 1.24 -7.23
C ALA A 22 7.74 0.71 -8.39
N PHE A 23 6.68 1.41 -8.75
CA PHE A 23 5.76 0.94 -9.80
C PHE A 23 6.21 1.27 -11.21
N VAL A 24 6.97 2.35 -11.41
CA VAL A 24 7.33 2.76 -12.77
C VAL A 24 8.26 1.77 -13.47
N THR A 25 8.99 0.96 -12.73
CA THR A 25 9.84 -0.08 -13.30
C THR A 25 9.03 -1.31 -13.71
N ARG A 26 7.75 -1.34 -13.39
CA ARG A 26 6.78 -2.38 -13.75
C ARG A 26 7.20 -3.78 -13.33
N PRO A 27 7.58 -3.99 -12.06
CA PRO A 27 7.85 -5.33 -11.57
C PRO A 27 6.55 -6.12 -11.47
N GLU A 28 6.64 -7.44 -11.49
CA GLU A 28 5.48 -8.28 -11.30
C GLU A 28 5.02 -8.32 -9.85
N VAL A 29 5.95 -8.17 -8.92
CA VAL A 29 5.67 -8.19 -7.49
C VAL A 29 6.32 -6.98 -6.84
N VAL A 30 5.54 -6.27 -6.03
CA VAL A 30 6.04 -5.14 -5.25
C VAL A 30 5.87 -5.45 -3.78
N PHE A 31 6.94 -5.29 -3.01
CA PHE A 31 6.90 -5.46 -1.56
C PHE A 31 6.81 -4.10 -0.89
N ALA A 32 5.84 -3.94 -0.02
CA ALA A 32 5.64 -2.72 0.73
C ALA A 32 5.63 -3.06 2.22
N ASP A 33 6.66 -2.61 2.93
CA ASP A 33 6.83 -2.91 4.35
C ASP A 33 6.43 -1.68 5.15
N GLU A 34 5.32 -1.79 5.86
CA GLU A 34 4.77 -0.71 6.68
C GLU A 34 4.71 0.61 5.92
N PRO A 35 4.10 0.64 4.74
CA PRO A 35 4.18 1.83 3.88
C PRO A 35 3.47 3.06 4.44
N THR A 36 2.62 2.89 5.44
CA THR A 36 1.86 4.00 6.02
C THR A 36 2.12 4.16 7.51
N GLY A 37 3.24 3.63 8.00
CA GLY A 37 3.49 3.52 9.43
C GLY A 37 3.50 4.84 10.19
N ASN A 38 3.88 5.93 9.55
CA ASN A 38 4.00 7.23 10.22
C ASN A 38 3.03 8.27 9.67
N LEU A 39 1.97 7.83 9.00
CA LEU A 39 1.03 8.73 8.36
C LEU A 39 -0.27 8.81 9.15
N ASP A 40 -0.96 9.94 9.03
CA ASP A 40 -2.28 10.09 9.63
C ASP A 40 -3.32 9.27 8.84
N SER A 41 -4.54 9.18 9.38
CA SER A 41 -5.59 8.36 8.78
C SER A 41 -5.94 8.76 7.36
N LYS A 42 -6.04 10.06 7.14
CA LYS A 42 -6.44 10.56 5.83
C LYS A 42 -5.36 10.25 4.79
N THR A 43 -4.11 10.53 5.12
CA THR A 43 -3.00 10.29 4.21
C THR A 43 -2.81 8.79 3.98
N THR A 44 -3.02 7.98 5.02
CA THR A 44 -2.95 6.54 4.89
C THR A 44 -3.94 6.03 3.85
N LYS A 45 -5.18 6.50 3.91
CA LYS A 45 -6.18 6.10 2.93
C LYS A 45 -5.80 6.50 1.52
N GLU A 46 -5.27 7.72 1.35
CA GLU A 46 -4.84 8.18 0.04
C GLU A 46 -3.73 7.32 -0.52
N VAL A 47 -2.74 6.99 0.31
CA VAL A 47 -1.63 6.17 -0.12
C VAL A 47 -2.10 4.77 -0.48
N MET A 48 -2.96 4.17 0.34
CA MET A 48 -3.44 2.83 0.07
C MET A 48 -4.30 2.75 -1.19
N HIS A 49 -5.13 3.77 -1.44
CA HIS A 49 -5.88 3.83 -2.68
C HIS A 49 -4.96 3.95 -3.89
N MET A 50 -3.89 4.71 -3.75
CA MET A 50 -2.91 4.85 -4.82
C MET A 50 -2.23 3.52 -5.11
N ILE A 51 -1.83 2.78 -4.08
CA ILE A 51 -1.21 1.47 -4.23
C ILE A 51 -2.15 0.52 -4.96
N ARG A 52 -3.41 0.46 -4.55
CA ARG A 52 -4.37 -0.42 -5.20
C ARG A 52 -4.61 0.00 -6.65
N GLY A 53 -4.66 1.31 -6.91
CA GLY A 53 -4.83 1.82 -8.27
C GLY A 53 -3.70 1.40 -9.18
N PHE A 54 -2.46 1.52 -8.72
CA PHE A 54 -1.31 1.09 -9.50
C PHE A 54 -1.30 -0.42 -9.73
N ALA A 55 -1.58 -1.19 -8.67
CA ALA A 55 -1.60 -2.64 -8.79
C ALA A 55 -2.61 -3.09 -9.84
N LYS A 56 -3.77 -2.48 -9.84
CA LYS A 56 -4.83 -2.81 -10.78
C LYS A 56 -4.47 -2.37 -12.20
N ARG A 57 -3.95 -1.17 -12.33
CA ARG A 57 -3.60 -0.61 -13.64
C ARG A 57 -2.47 -1.41 -14.31
N PHE A 58 -1.47 -1.80 -13.56
CA PHE A 58 -0.27 -2.45 -14.10
C PHE A 58 -0.28 -3.95 -13.90
N HIS A 59 -1.37 -4.52 -13.40
CA HIS A 59 -1.52 -5.97 -13.17
C HIS A 59 -0.39 -6.52 -12.32
N GLN A 60 -0.14 -5.85 -11.19
CA GLN A 60 0.96 -6.20 -10.30
C GLN A 60 0.43 -6.82 -9.02
N THR A 61 1.22 -7.70 -8.44
CA THR A 61 0.95 -8.28 -7.13
C THR A 61 1.67 -7.44 -6.08
N ILE A 62 0.95 -7.04 -5.06
CA ILE A 62 1.52 -6.27 -3.95
C ILE A 62 1.54 -7.16 -2.72
N VAL A 63 2.71 -7.27 -2.11
CA VAL A 63 2.85 -7.92 -0.81
C VAL A 63 3.01 -6.81 0.22
N LEU A 64 1.98 -6.64 1.03
CA LEU A 64 1.94 -5.58 2.03
C LEU A 64 2.20 -6.18 3.40
N VAL A 65 3.24 -5.69 4.07
CA VAL A 65 3.58 -6.12 5.43
C VAL A 65 3.16 -5.02 6.38
N SER A 66 2.33 -5.36 7.36
CA SER A 66 1.83 -4.36 8.29
C SER A 66 1.46 -4.99 9.62
N HIS A 67 1.63 -4.23 10.70
CA HIS A 67 1.15 -4.59 12.03
C HIS A 67 -0.23 -4.00 12.30
N ASP A 68 -0.75 -3.18 11.40
CA ASP A 68 -2.00 -2.48 11.58
C ASP A 68 -3.16 -3.30 11.02
N PRO A 69 -4.08 -3.80 11.87
CA PRO A 69 -5.21 -4.58 11.37
C PRO A 69 -6.09 -3.84 10.38
N GLU A 70 -6.10 -2.50 10.42
CA GLU A 70 -6.92 -1.73 9.49
C GLU A 70 -6.44 -1.87 8.05
N MET A 71 -5.20 -2.25 7.86
CA MET A 71 -4.66 -2.47 6.51
C MET A 71 -5.30 -3.66 5.82
N THR A 72 -5.91 -4.57 6.57
CA THR A 72 -6.51 -5.77 5.98
C THR A 72 -7.65 -5.46 5.02
N GLU A 73 -8.32 -4.33 5.18
CA GLU A 73 -9.43 -3.99 4.29
C GLU A 73 -8.97 -3.70 2.86
N TYR A 74 -7.68 -3.44 2.67
CA TYR A 74 -7.14 -3.15 1.35
C TYR A 74 -6.61 -4.37 0.63
N ALA A 75 -6.59 -5.52 1.27
CA ALA A 75 -5.96 -6.71 0.72
C ALA A 75 -6.99 -7.66 0.11
N ASP A 76 -6.58 -8.33 -0.96
CA ASP A 76 -7.39 -9.41 -1.54
C ASP A 76 -7.27 -10.67 -0.71
N ARG A 77 -6.14 -10.88 -0.08
CA ARG A 77 -5.87 -12.05 0.75
C ARG A 77 -5.08 -11.64 1.96
N ILE A 78 -5.44 -12.19 3.10
CA ILE A 78 -4.81 -11.85 4.37
C ILE A 78 -4.10 -13.09 4.90
N VAL A 79 -2.79 -12.96 5.11
CA VAL A 79 -1.97 -14.00 5.71
C VAL A 79 -1.50 -13.48 7.06
N THR A 80 -1.87 -14.17 8.11
CA THR A 80 -1.51 -13.78 9.47
C THR A 80 -0.39 -14.66 9.98
N LEU A 81 0.66 -14.01 10.50
CA LEU A 81 1.83 -14.70 11.04
C LEU A 81 1.95 -14.41 12.53
N ILE A 82 2.22 -15.45 13.29
CA ILE A 82 2.54 -15.33 14.71
C ILE A 82 3.76 -16.21 14.98
N ASP A 83 4.80 -15.62 15.56
CA ASP A 83 6.04 -16.31 15.87
C ASP A 83 6.62 -17.05 14.66
N GLY A 84 6.59 -16.39 13.51
CA GLY A 84 7.15 -16.94 12.28
C GLY A 84 6.32 -18.02 11.63
N ARG A 85 5.12 -18.26 12.11
CA ARG A 85 4.23 -19.30 11.56
C ARG A 85 2.98 -18.68 10.99
N ILE A 86 2.52 -19.23 9.89
CA ILE A 86 1.24 -18.86 9.30
C ILE A 86 0.13 -19.47 10.13
N VAL A 87 -0.70 -18.64 10.74
CA VAL A 87 -1.84 -19.10 11.53
C VAL A 87 -3.16 -18.91 10.82
N SER A 88 -3.18 -18.11 9.76
CA SER A 88 -4.40 -17.86 9.00
C SER A 88 -4.02 -17.43 7.59
N ASN A 89 -4.83 -17.85 6.61
CA ASN A 89 -4.64 -17.49 5.22
C ASN A 89 -6.03 -17.50 4.58
N VAL A 90 -6.64 -16.32 4.46
CA VAL A 90 -8.03 -16.22 4.04
C VAL A 90 -8.19 -15.19 2.96
N GLU A 91 -9.18 -15.39 2.11
CA GLU A 91 -9.57 -14.43 1.11
C GLU A 91 -10.41 -13.34 1.74
N ASN A 92 -10.18 -12.10 1.35
CA ASN A 92 -10.91 -10.98 1.94
C ASN A 92 -12.17 -10.68 1.13
N GLN A 93 -13.31 -10.82 1.76
CA GLN A 93 -14.61 -10.64 1.11
C GLN A 93 -15.05 -9.19 1.01
N VAL A 94 -14.46 -8.29 1.81
CA VAL A 94 -14.90 -6.89 1.84
C VAL A 94 -14.16 -5.98 0.88
N LYS A 95 -13.18 -6.50 0.17
CA LYS A 95 -12.39 -5.67 -0.75
C LYS A 95 -13.22 -5.07 -1.87
N ALA A 96 -14.39 -5.63 -2.16
CA ALA A 96 -15.25 -5.15 -3.24
C ALA A 96 -15.61 -3.67 -3.07
N GLU A 97 -15.80 -3.22 -1.85
CA GLU A 97 -16.11 -1.82 -1.59
C GLU A 97 -14.92 -0.93 -1.93
N ILE A 98 -13.73 -1.39 -1.59
CA ILE A 98 -12.50 -0.65 -1.87
C ILE A 98 -12.29 -0.56 -3.40
N ASP A 99 -12.50 -1.67 -4.09
CA ASP A 99 -12.31 -1.70 -5.55
C ASP A 99 -13.31 -0.80 -6.28
N ALA A 100 -14.47 -0.60 -5.71
CA ALA A 100 -15.48 0.26 -6.30
C ALA A 100 -15.24 1.73 -6.04
N ALA A 101 -14.37 2.07 -5.10
CA ALA A 101 -14.08 3.46 -4.77
C ALA A 101 -13.27 4.13 -5.88
N PRO A 102 -13.50 5.42 -6.13
CA PRO A 102 -12.69 6.13 -7.11
C PRO A 102 -11.27 6.33 -6.60
N TYR A 103 -10.32 6.27 -7.50
CA TYR A 103 -8.93 6.51 -7.18
C TYR A 103 -8.53 7.92 -7.58
N ILE A 104 -7.67 8.52 -6.77
CA ILE A 104 -7.09 9.81 -7.09
C ILE A 104 -5.75 9.55 -7.75
N GLU A 105 -5.64 10.00 -8.94
CA GLU A 105 -4.41 9.81 -9.72
C GLU A 105 -3.70 11.14 -10.01
#